data_7beafcccff76d6e27bce72162c7845d0
#
_entry.id   7beafcccff76d6e27bce72162c7845d0
#
_cell.length_a   1.000
_cell.length_b   1.000
_cell.length_c   1.000
_cell.angle_alpha   90.00
_cell.angle_beta   90.00
_cell.angle_gamma   90.00
#
_symmetry.space_group_name_H-M   'P 1'
#
loop_
_entity.id
_entity.type
_entity.pdbx_description
1 polymer ?
#
loop_
_entity_poly.entity_id
_entity_poly.type
_entity_poly.pdbx_seq_one_letter_code
_entity_poly.pdbx_strand_id
1 'polypeptide(L)'
;MPLNDVIKKIIIPGFDTSGLYLSDKDNIFDTDTIGKAELKKLDNQPLAIVVKFWHRSRTIKKTLRFHDISGLNAVKKAIKTRLELKEELEENGQIKKKNFKSLNELWAEYIELKRDSLSEKNVYSMLKTYDKWIRFTIGELAINKVYAPDIQAIINTILRQGKQPRTAQTIQQLLRPVYNYAIDLGIVTTNPATKISLPAFDNTMDFNLTDEKRKDLYNAILNYEIEKYKGIMLFLYFGRRLNEALTLRWENIDFDQKTYYIVVQYSKNRKRQEYPLIEPLEAFLIDYGTRKYGFIFEGEKTPHVTDDTFRGHWKKVLQLAGIDKKMRIHDTRHLLGNTMVNQGETLEALSKVFGHSSVAVTKRYAKTNLATADRVLGKYMDEK
;
A
#
# COMPACT_ATOMS: atom_id res chain seq x y z
N MET A 1 -0.48 23.03 40.61
CA MET A 1 -1.28 24.23 40.20
C MET A 1 -1.56 24.10 38.73
N PRO A 2 -2.80 24.17 38.25
CA PRO A 2 -3.05 24.22 36.82
C PRO A 2 -2.49 25.56 36.30
N LEU A 3 -1.56 25.49 35.36
CA LEU A 3 -1.12 26.65 34.57
C LEU A 3 -2.38 27.29 33.96
N ASN A 4 -2.68 28.52 34.41
CA ASN A 4 -3.74 29.32 33.81
C ASN A 4 -3.34 29.55 32.35
N ASP A 5 -4.02 28.84 31.39
CA ASP A 5 -3.87 29.10 29.97
C ASP A 5 -4.18 30.59 29.76
N VAL A 6 -3.19 31.36 29.35
CA VAL A 6 -3.39 32.77 28.96
C VAL A 6 -4.26 32.73 27.68
N ILE A 7 -5.45 33.23 27.78
CA ILE A 7 -6.37 33.32 26.62
C ILE A 7 -6.48 34.77 26.17
N LYS A 8 -6.29 35.01 24.87
CA LYS A 8 -6.34 36.32 24.23
C LYS A 8 -7.56 36.44 23.33
N LYS A 9 -8.31 37.52 23.43
CA LYS A 9 -9.55 37.73 22.68
C LYS A 9 -9.24 37.89 21.20
N ILE A 10 -9.95 37.17 20.33
CA ILE A 10 -9.83 37.31 18.88
C ILE A 10 -10.77 38.41 18.40
N ILE A 11 -10.26 39.42 17.71
CA ILE A 11 -11.03 40.51 17.12
C ILE A 11 -10.60 40.69 15.67
N ILE A 12 -11.50 40.37 14.73
CA ILE A 12 -11.25 40.52 13.29
C ILE A 12 -12.40 41.32 12.67
N PRO A 13 -12.11 42.50 12.08
CA PRO A 13 -13.13 43.27 11.37
C PRO A 13 -13.84 42.44 10.28
N GLY A 14 -15.15 42.54 10.21
CA GLY A 14 -16.00 41.82 9.25
C GLY A 14 -16.31 40.35 9.64
N PHE A 15 -15.91 39.89 10.84
CA PHE A 15 -16.28 38.59 11.38
C PHE A 15 -16.89 38.70 12.77
N ASP A 16 -17.96 37.95 13.03
CA ASP A 16 -18.48 37.81 14.41
C ASP A 16 -17.55 36.85 15.20
N THR A 17 -16.54 37.43 15.83
CA THR A 17 -15.58 36.73 16.68
C THR A 17 -15.94 36.77 18.16
N SER A 18 -17.15 37.18 18.51
CA SER A 18 -17.60 37.22 19.90
C SER A 18 -17.47 35.84 20.55
N GLY A 19 -16.83 35.81 21.73
CA GLY A 19 -16.58 34.54 22.45
C GLY A 19 -15.52 33.63 21.86
N LEU A 20 -14.67 34.13 20.98
CA LEU A 20 -13.49 33.40 20.48
C LEU A 20 -12.22 33.95 21.12
N TYR A 21 -11.38 33.05 21.60
CA TYR A 21 -10.13 33.37 22.26
C TYR A 21 -9.03 32.47 21.72
N LEU A 22 -7.81 33.00 21.48
CA LEU A 22 -6.62 32.22 21.22
C LEU A 22 -6.05 31.69 22.55
N SER A 23 -5.71 30.42 22.63
CA SER A 23 -4.94 29.87 23.75
C SER A 23 -3.45 30.12 23.46
N ASP A 24 -2.87 31.10 24.17
CA ASP A 24 -1.46 31.51 24.02
C ASP A 24 -0.65 30.95 25.19
N LYS A 25 -0.40 29.64 25.20
CA LYS A 25 0.32 28.94 26.29
C LYS A 25 1.74 29.43 26.46
N ASP A 26 2.39 29.78 25.36
CA ASP A 26 3.79 30.16 25.34
C ASP A 26 3.97 31.69 25.45
N ASN A 27 2.84 32.41 25.65
CA ASN A 27 2.79 33.89 25.77
C ASN A 27 3.54 34.61 24.62
N ILE A 28 3.26 34.15 23.39
CA ILE A 28 3.95 34.62 22.16
C ILE A 28 3.55 36.07 21.82
N PHE A 29 2.38 36.52 22.29
CA PHE A 29 1.86 37.83 21.99
C PHE A 29 1.74 38.69 23.23
N ASP A 30 2.28 39.90 23.20
CA ASP A 30 2.22 40.90 24.32
C ASP A 30 0.88 41.59 24.43
N THR A 31 -0.07 41.38 23.51
CA THR A 31 -1.37 42.05 23.46
C THR A 31 -2.48 41.18 24.02
N ASP A 32 -3.51 41.79 24.63
CA ASP A 32 -4.69 41.09 25.13
C ASP A 32 -5.66 40.67 24.01
N THR A 33 -5.46 41.21 22.81
CA THR A 33 -6.29 40.95 21.64
C THR A 33 -5.47 40.51 20.45
N ILE A 34 -6.02 39.60 19.69
CA ILE A 34 -5.40 39.02 18.51
C ILE A 34 -6.21 39.42 17.27
N GLY A 35 -5.55 40.15 16.38
CA GLY A 35 -6.10 40.56 15.11
C GLY A 35 -5.66 39.65 13.93
N LYS A 36 -5.98 40.10 12.71
CA LYS A 36 -5.67 39.38 11.49
C LYS A 36 -4.14 39.24 11.24
N ALA A 37 -3.37 40.25 11.64
CA ALA A 37 -1.93 40.27 11.46
C ALA A 37 -1.23 39.23 12.36
N GLU A 38 -1.64 39.11 13.62
CA GLU A 38 -1.12 38.15 14.60
C GLU A 38 -1.49 36.72 14.19
N LEU A 39 -2.74 36.51 13.73
CA LEU A 39 -3.18 35.20 13.25
C LEU A 39 -2.39 34.71 12.03
N LYS A 40 -1.96 35.63 11.15
CA LYS A 40 -1.14 35.29 10.00
C LYS A 40 0.25 34.75 10.39
N LYS A 41 0.80 35.19 11.52
CA LYS A 41 2.06 34.66 12.08
C LYS A 41 1.94 33.21 12.51
N LEU A 42 0.72 32.72 12.77
CA LEU A 42 0.41 31.35 13.18
C LEU A 42 -0.03 30.46 12.01
N ASP A 43 0.08 30.93 10.77
CA ASP A 43 -0.27 30.12 9.60
C ASP A 43 0.60 28.85 9.56
N ASN A 44 -0.08 27.69 9.38
CA ASN A 44 0.55 26.37 9.36
C ASN A 44 1.26 25.93 10.66
N GLN A 45 1.01 26.65 11.78
CA GLN A 45 1.46 26.24 13.10
C GLN A 45 0.30 25.64 13.92
N PRO A 46 0.59 24.78 14.90
CA PRO A 46 -0.41 24.30 15.83
C PRO A 46 -1.03 25.47 16.60
N LEU A 47 -2.33 25.62 16.54
CA LEU A 47 -3.02 26.67 17.30
C LEU A 47 -4.28 26.14 17.97
N ALA A 48 -4.66 26.73 19.09
CA ALA A 48 -5.87 26.38 19.80
C ALA A 48 -6.77 27.60 20.00
N ILE A 49 -8.03 27.49 19.55
CA ILE A 49 -9.05 28.53 19.73
C ILE A 49 -10.07 28.05 20.76
N VAL A 50 -10.29 28.85 21.78
CA VAL A 50 -11.29 28.59 22.80
C VAL A 50 -12.57 29.29 22.37
N VAL A 51 -13.62 28.52 22.16
CA VAL A 51 -15.01 28.99 21.97
C VAL A 51 -15.67 29.11 23.34
N LYS A 52 -16.14 30.30 23.74
CA LYS A 52 -16.78 30.53 25.02
C LYS A 52 -18.02 31.37 24.79
N PHE A 53 -19.19 30.89 25.24
CA PHE A 53 -20.43 31.64 25.19
C PHE A 53 -21.37 31.24 26.34
N TRP A 54 -22.34 32.07 26.60
CA TRP A 54 -23.30 31.91 27.69
C TRP A 54 -24.57 31.25 27.17
N HIS A 55 -25.09 30.24 27.86
CA HIS A 55 -26.35 29.59 27.52
C HIS A 55 -27.06 29.12 28.81
N ARG A 56 -28.32 29.54 29.02
CA ARG A 56 -29.16 29.12 30.15
C ARG A 56 -28.41 29.05 31.48
N SER A 57 -27.93 30.19 31.98
CA SER A 57 -27.24 30.30 33.29
C SER A 57 -25.91 29.60 33.43
N ARG A 58 -25.31 29.07 32.36
CA ARG A 58 -23.97 28.45 32.36
C ARG A 58 -23.09 28.93 31.22
N THR A 59 -21.78 28.95 31.48
CA THR A 59 -20.82 29.23 30.43
C THR A 59 -20.47 27.91 29.72
N ILE A 60 -20.61 27.88 28.38
CA ILE A 60 -20.13 26.83 27.53
C ILE A 60 -18.73 27.21 27.08
N LYS A 61 -17.77 26.28 27.30
CA LYS A 61 -16.35 26.40 26.86
C LYS A 61 -15.95 25.19 26.08
N LYS A 62 -15.40 25.36 24.86
CA LYS A 62 -14.86 24.30 24.03
C LYS A 62 -13.56 24.76 23.39
N THR A 63 -12.49 23.99 23.55
CA THR A 63 -11.19 24.26 22.93
C THR A 63 -11.11 23.47 21.62
N LEU A 64 -10.87 24.19 20.53
CA LEU A 64 -10.62 23.63 19.19
C LEU A 64 -9.13 23.71 18.89
N ARG A 65 -8.53 22.61 18.53
CA ARG A 65 -7.12 22.53 18.13
C ARG A 65 -7.04 22.39 16.63
N PHE A 66 -6.15 23.15 16.03
CA PHE A 66 -5.94 23.18 14.58
C PHE A 66 -4.48 22.96 14.28
N HIS A 67 -4.21 22.24 13.20
CA HIS A 67 -2.88 21.95 12.68
C HIS A 67 -2.91 22.20 11.17
N ASP A 68 -1.82 22.71 10.62
CA ASP A 68 -1.61 22.91 9.18
C ASP A 68 -2.73 23.69 8.45
N ILE A 69 -3.29 24.69 9.11
CA ILE A 69 -4.24 25.61 8.48
C ILE A 69 -3.86 27.07 8.79
N SER A 70 -4.30 27.99 7.93
CA SER A 70 -4.10 29.41 8.23
C SER A 70 -4.91 29.84 9.45
N GLY A 71 -4.36 30.76 10.25
CA GLY A 71 -5.03 31.29 11.44
C GLY A 71 -6.43 31.82 11.14
N LEU A 72 -6.61 32.48 9.99
CA LEU A 72 -7.92 32.98 9.57
C LEU A 72 -8.92 31.85 9.30
N ASN A 73 -8.50 30.77 8.66
CA ASN A 73 -9.35 29.60 8.42
C ASN A 73 -9.70 28.87 9.73
N ALA A 74 -8.80 28.84 10.70
CA ALA A 74 -9.08 28.33 12.02
C ALA A 74 -10.18 29.14 12.71
N VAL A 75 -10.12 30.47 12.62
CA VAL A 75 -11.17 31.36 13.16
C VAL A 75 -12.51 31.12 12.45
N LYS A 76 -12.54 31.03 11.12
CA LYS A 76 -13.78 30.70 10.36
C LYS A 76 -14.40 29.39 10.83
N LYS A 77 -13.58 28.35 11.04
CA LYS A 77 -14.04 27.07 11.57
C LYS A 77 -14.53 27.17 13.01
N ALA A 78 -13.88 27.99 13.84
CA ALA A 78 -14.31 28.20 15.22
C ALA A 78 -15.68 28.98 15.28
N ILE A 79 -15.90 29.94 14.41
CA ILE A 79 -17.19 30.64 14.26
C ILE A 79 -18.28 29.61 13.87
N LYS A 80 -18.04 28.82 12.86
CA LYS A 80 -18.99 27.79 12.42
C LYS A 80 -19.28 26.79 13.55
N THR A 81 -18.28 26.29 14.25
CA THR A 81 -18.48 25.36 15.38
C THR A 81 -19.24 26.03 16.52
N ARG A 82 -19.05 27.33 16.79
CA ARG A 82 -19.83 28.07 17.78
C ARG A 82 -21.33 28.12 17.41
N LEU A 83 -21.65 28.36 16.14
CA LEU A 83 -23.03 28.38 15.66
C LEU A 83 -23.66 26.98 15.79
N GLU A 84 -22.99 25.94 15.31
CA GLU A 84 -23.45 24.56 15.45
C GLU A 84 -23.70 24.17 16.91
N LEU A 85 -22.82 24.56 17.84
CA LEU A 85 -23.02 24.31 19.28
C LEU A 85 -24.21 25.05 19.87
N LYS A 86 -24.49 26.27 19.41
CA LYS A 86 -25.67 27.01 19.85
C LYS A 86 -26.94 26.35 19.34
N GLU A 87 -27.01 26.00 18.06
CA GLU A 87 -28.13 25.28 17.45
C GLU A 87 -28.39 23.94 18.17
N GLU A 88 -27.35 23.15 18.42
CA GLU A 88 -27.45 21.86 19.13
C GLU A 88 -27.97 22.01 20.56
N LEU A 89 -27.60 23.11 21.25
CA LEU A 89 -28.11 23.43 22.59
C LEU A 89 -29.54 23.93 22.59
N GLU A 90 -29.96 24.65 21.57
CA GLU A 90 -31.34 25.12 21.41
C GLU A 90 -32.27 23.94 21.09
N GLU A 91 -31.86 23.05 20.19
CA GLU A 91 -32.66 21.89 19.78
C GLU A 91 -32.72 20.77 20.83
N ASN A 92 -31.59 20.44 21.44
CA ASN A 92 -31.48 19.27 22.30
C ASN A 92 -31.26 19.55 23.79
N GLY A 93 -31.15 20.84 24.19
CA GLY A 93 -30.92 21.28 25.57
C GLY A 93 -29.53 20.92 26.14
N GLN A 94 -28.75 20.13 25.44
CA GLN A 94 -27.39 19.70 25.85
C GLN A 94 -26.55 19.40 24.63
N ILE A 95 -25.22 19.60 24.76
CA ILE A 95 -24.24 19.19 23.76
C ILE A 95 -24.08 17.70 23.87
N LYS A 96 -24.45 16.96 22.83
CA LYS A 96 -24.12 15.53 22.76
C LYS A 96 -22.59 15.38 22.67
N LYS A 97 -21.99 14.71 23.62
CA LYS A 97 -20.61 14.25 23.48
C LYS A 97 -20.60 13.28 22.30
N LYS A 98 -20.06 13.70 21.15
CA LYS A 98 -19.73 12.73 20.09
C LYS A 98 -18.66 11.80 20.67
N ASN A 99 -19.07 10.63 21.12
CA ASN A 99 -18.14 9.56 21.43
C ASN A 99 -17.61 9.06 20.08
N PHE A 100 -16.43 9.53 19.71
CA PHE A 100 -15.76 9.02 18.53
C PHE A 100 -15.23 7.62 18.83
N LYS A 101 -15.45 6.70 17.92
CA LYS A 101 -14.82 5.37 17.96
C LYS A 101 -13.32 5.51 18.05
N SER A 102 -12.67 4.60 18.73
CA SER A 102 -11.23 4.46 18.68
C SER A 102 -10.76 4.01 17.29
N LEU A 103 -9.49 4.21 16.98
CA LEU A 103 -8.93 3.70 15.73
C LEU A 103 -9.02 2.17 15.68
N ASN A 104 -8.90 1.47 16.82
CA ASN A 104 -9.06 0.00 16.92
C ASN A 104 -10.47 -0.44 16.53
N GLU A 105 -11.51 0.23 17.04
CA GLU A 105 -12.90 -0.09 16.71
C GLU A 105 -13.19 0.14 15.22
N LEU A 106 -12.75 1.26 14.67
CA LEU A 106 -12.96 1.58 13.25
C LEU A 106 -12.17 0.65 12.32
N TRP A 107 -10.95 0.26 12.74
CA TRP A 107 -10.15 -0.74 12.03
C TRP A 107 -10.87 -2.08 11.94
N ALA A 108 -11.43 -2.56 13.06
CA ALA A 108 -12.16 -3.82 13.09
C ALA A 108 -13.37 -3.80 12.12
N GLU A 109 -14.14 -2.71 12.12
CA GLU A 109 -15.27 -2.53 11.18
C GLU A 109 -14.80 -2.48 9.73
N TYR A 110 -13.72 -1.76 9.45
CA TYR A 110 -13.16 -1.65 8.10
C TYR A 110 -12.68 -3.02 7.57
N ILE A 111 -11.99 -3.81 8.40
CA ILE A 111 -11.51 -5.14 8.01
C ILE A 111 -12.69 -6.07 7.75
N GLU A 112 -13.72 -6.04 8.58
CA GLU A 112 -14.91 -6.87 8.36
C GLU A 112 -15.63 -6.50 7.07
N LEU A 113 -15.81 -5.21 6.79
CA LEU A 113 -16.37 -4.72 5.53
C LEU A 113 -15.57 -5.19 4.30
N LYS A 114 -14.25 -5.33 4.42
CA LYS A 114 -13.36 -5.70 3.32
C LYS A 114 -13.06 -7.19 3.23
N ARG A 115 -13.46 -7.99 4.21
CA ARG A 115 -13.11 -9.41 4.33
C ARG A 115 -13.41 -10.20 3.05
N ASP A 116 -14.61 -10.06 2.51
CA ASP A 116 -15.04 -10.81 1.32
C ASP A 116 -14.35 -10.36 0.02
N SER A 117 -13.77 -9.17 0.02
CA SER A 117 -13.06 -8.62 -1.14
C SER A 117 -11.56 -8.87 -1.13
N LEU A 118 -11.02 -9.38 -0.02
CA LEU A 118 -9.60 -9.62 0.18
C LEU A 118 -9.31 -11.12 0.34
N SER A 119 -8.11 -11.55 -0.05
CA SER A 119 -7.66 -12.91 0.27
C SER A 119 -7.37 -13.05 1.77
N GLU A 120 -7.61 -14.23 2.34
CA GLU A 120 -7.30 -14.53 3.75
C GLU A 120 -5.84 -14.21 4.11
N LYS A 121 -4.90 -14.53 3.22
CA LYS A 121 -3.47 -14.21 3.39
C LYS A 121 -3.24 -12.70 3.50
N ASN A 122 -3.97 -11.89 2.74
CA ASN A 122 -3.86 -10.44 2.80
C ASN A 122 -4.44 -9.90 4.11
N VAL A 123 -5.64 -10.35 4.49
CA VAL A 123 -6.27 -10.00 5.77
C VAL A 123 -5.34 -10.34 6.94
N TYR A 124 -4.79 -11.56 6.98
CA TYR A 124 -3.84 -11.98 8.00
C TYR A 124 -2.61 -11.06 8.07
N SER A 125 -2.03 -10.72 6.91
CA SER A 125 -0.87 -9.81 6.84
C SER A 125 -1.20 -8.40 7.36
N MET A 126 -2.38 -7.88 7.01
CA MET A 126 -2.87 -6.58 7.46
C MET A 126 -3.07 -6.57 8.97
N LEU A 127 -3.74 -7.58 9.53
CA LEU A 127 -3.95 -7.74 10.97
C LEU A 127 -2.62 -7.81 11.72
N LYS A 128 -1.70 -8.67 11.28
CA LYS A 128 -0.39 -8.82 11.89
C LYS A 128 0.42 -7.51 11.89
N THR A 129 0.34 -6.72 10.81
CA THR A 129 1.03 -5.43 10.72
C THR A 129 0.39 -4.39 11.63
N TYR A 130 -0.94 -4.35 11.67
CA TYR A 130 -1.71 -3.46 12.53
C TYR A 130 -1.42 -3.73 14.01
N ASP A 131 -1.51 -5.00 14.43
CA ASP A 131 -1.25 -5.42 15.82
C ASP A 131 0.17 -5.09 16.26
N LYS A 132 1.13 -5.28 15.36
CA LYS A 132 2.54 -5.02 15.68
C LYS A 132 2.87 -3.55 15.90
N TRP A 133 2.26 -2.63 15.13
CA TRP A 133 2.74 -1.26 15.06
C TRP A 133 1.72 -0.20 15.49
N ILE A 134 0.42 -0.50 15.38
CA ILE A 134 -0.65 0.50 15.50
C ILE A 134 -1.50 0.25 16.74
N ARG A 135 -1.95 -0.99 16.97
CA ARG A 135 -2.91 -1.35 18.03
C ARG A 135 -2.58 -0.74 19.37
N PHE A 136 -1.36 -0.93 19.85
CA PHE A 136 -0.91 -0.52 21.19
C PHE A 136 -0.19 0.83 21.23
N THR A 137 -0.16 1.55 20.12
CA THR A 137 0.43 2.89 20.03
C THR A 137 -0.65 3.95 19.94
N ILE A 138 -1.30 4.04 18.78
CA ILE A 138 -2.36 5.02 18.50
C ILE A 138 -3.75 4.38 18.38
N GLY A 139 -3.84 3.06 18.46
CA GLY A 139 -5.09 2.32 18.25
C GLY A 139 -6.21 2.67 19.24
N GLU A 140 -5.88 2.94 20.51
CA GLU A 140 -6.84 3.31 21.54
C GLU A 140 -7.28 4.78 21.46
N LEU A 141 -6.59 5.60 20.67
CA LEU A 141 -6.99 6.99 20.52
C LEU A 141 -8.29 7.09 19.73
N ALA A 142 -9.15 8.03 20.11
CA ALA A 142 -10.29 8.37 19.29
C ALA A 142 -9.83 8.80 17.88
N ILE A 143 -10.49 8.30 16.83
CA ILE A 143 -10.08 8.49 15.44
C ILE A 143 -9.83 9.95 15.05
N ASN A 144 -10.57 10.88 15.62
CA ASN A 144 -10.44 12.32 15.41
C ASN A 144 -9.31 12.97 16.22
N LYS A 145 -8.61 12.20 17.07
CA LYS A 145 -7.49 12.68 17.89
C LYS A 145 -6.15 12.12 17.41
N VAL A 146 -6.14 11.31 16.37
CA VAL A 146 -4.91 10.84 15.73
C VAL A 146 -4.50 11.84 14.65
N TYR A 147 -3.29 12.35 14.74
CA TYR A 147 -2.73 13.35 13.82
C TYR A 147 -1.57 12.78 13.01
N ALA A 148 -1.17 13.48 11.95
CA ALA A 148 -0.04 13.06 11.12
C ALA A 148 1.26 12.87 11.92
N PRO A 149 1.63 13.69 12.92
CA PRO A 149 2.81 13.44 13.77
C PRO A 149 2.75 12.10 14.52
N ASP A 150 1.58 11.63 14.95
CA ASP A 150 1.46 10.36 15.67
C ASP A 150 1.80 9.18 14.74
N ILE A 151 1.31 9.23 13.50
CA ILE A 151 1.61 8.23 12.47
C ILE A 151 3.09 8.34 12.07
N GLN A 152 3.62 9.56 11.92
CA GLN A 152 5.03 9.80 11.61
C GLN A 152 5.96 9.22 12.68
N ALA A 153 5.59 9.29 13.95
CA ALA A 153 6.36 8.71 15.06
C ALA A 153 6.50 7.19 14.92
N ILE A 154 5.45 6.48 14.49
CA ILE A 154 5.50 5.04 14.21
C ILE A 154 6.46 4.76 13.05
N ILE A 155 6.33 5.52 11.95
CA ILE A 155 7.21 5.40 10.78
C ILE A 155 8.68 5.60 11.18
N ASN A 156 8.96 6.64 11.92
CA ASN A 156 10.32 6.96 12.39
C ASN A 156 10.86 5.84 13.31
N THR A 157 10.02 5.23 14.13
CA THR A 157 10.39 4.08 14.98
C THR A 157 10.77 2.87 14.14
N ILE A 158 10.00 2.56 13.08
CA ILE A 158 10.31 1.48 12.14
C ILE A 158 11.66 1.70 11.46
N LEU A 159 11.91 2.94 11.01
CA LEU A 159 13.18 3.30 10.34
C LEU A 159 14.38 3.24 11.30
N ARG A 160 14.23 3.72 12.55
CA ARG A 160 15.27 3.62 13.59
C ARG A 160 15.61 2.17 13.96
N GLN A 161 14.68 1.24 13.82
CA GLN A 161 14.92 -0.19 13.98
C GLN A 161 15.62 -0.83 12.77
N GLY A 162 16.14 -0.04 11.82
CA GLY A 162 16.85 -0.52 10.63
C GLY A 162 15.96 -1.22 9.60
N LYS A 163 14.62 -1.08 9.68
CA LYS A 163 13.72 -1.63 8.68
C LYS A 163 13.72 -0.79 7.42
N GLN A 164 13.51 -1.44 6.28
CA GLN A 164 13.45 -0.77 4.99
C GLN A 164 12.30 0.26 4.92
N PRO A 165 12.46 1.40 4.21
CA PRO A 165 11.42 2.39 4.04
C PRO A 165 10.10 1.81 3.48
N ARG A 166 10.18 0.76 2.66
CA ARG A 166 9.01 0.02 2.19
C ARG A 166 8.19 -0.58 3.33
N THR A 167 8.85 -1.06 4.39
CA THR A 167 8.15 -1.56 5.59
C THR A 167 7.42 -0.44 6.32
N ALA A 168 8.04 0.74 6.42
CA ALA A 168 7.39 1.91 7.02
C ALA A 168 6.21 2.40 6.17
N GLN A 169 6.31 2.34 4.84
CA GLN A 169 5.23 2.71 3.92
C GLN A 169 3.97 1.84 4.11
N THR A 170 4.10 0.59 4.59
CA THR A 170 2.93 -0.26 4.85
C THR A 170 1.99 0.34 5.89
N ILE A 171 2.50 1.13 6.85
CA ILE A 171 1.65 1.82 7.85
C ILE A 171 0.74 2.83 7.15
N GLN A 172 1.28 3.63 6.24
CA GLN A 172 0.48 4.56 5.42
C GLN A 172 -0.57 3.82 4.59
N GLN A 173 -0.16 2.72 3.95
CA GLN A 173 -1.04 1.90 3.10
C GLN A 173 -2.17 1.24 3.90
N LEU A 174 -1.95 0.92 5.18
CA LEU A 174 -2.98 0.42 6.07
C LEU A 174 -3.93 1.51 6.56
N LEU A 175 -3.40 2.63 7.02
CA LEU A 175 -4.22 3.68 7.66
C LEU A 175 -4.97 4.54 6.67
N ARG A 176 -4.40 4.81 5.50
CA ARG A 176 -5.03 5.68 4.49
C ARG A 176 -6.43 5.23 4.08
N PRO A 177 -6.70 3.97 3.76
CA PRO A 177 -8.06 3.51 3.45
C PRO A 177 -9.03 3.57 4.63
N VAL A 178 -8.55 3.31 5.85
CA VAL A 178 -9.37 3.39 7.08
C VAL A 178 -9.83 4.82 7.33
N TYR A 179 -8.94 5.80 7.16
CA TYR A 179 -9.33 7.21 7.29
C TYR A 179 -10.23 7.69 6.15
N ASN A 180 -10.06 7.18 4.93
CA ASN A 180 -11.00 7.47 3.85
C ASN A 180 -12.40 6.92 4.20
N TYR A 181 -12.47 5.69 4.72
CA TYR A 181 -13.73 5.12 5.22
C TYR A 181 -14.35 5.97 6.34
N ALA A 182 -13.53 6.48 7.28
CA ALA A 182 -14.00 7.39 8.31
C ALA A 182 -14.54 8.72 7.76
N ILE A 183 -13.96 9.22 6.66
CA ILE A 183 -14.43 10.41 5.95
C ILE A 183 -15.78 10.13 5.28
N ASP A 184 -15.89 9.00 4.58
CA ASP A 184 -17.13 8.57 3.91
C ASP A 184 -18.29 8.40 4.90
N LEU A 185 -17.99 7.98 6.14
CA LEU A 185 -18.96 7.91 7.24
C LEU A 185 -19.23 9.28 7.92
N GLY A 186 -18.58 10.35 7.51
CA GLY A 186 -18.72 11.68 8.14
C GLY A 186 -18.15 11.77 9.56
N ILE A 187 -17.33 10.81 10.00
CA ILE A 187 -16.73 10.76 11.35
C ILE A 187 -15.60 11.78 11.46
N VAL A 188 -14.75 11.89 10.44
CA VAL A 188 -13.66 12.85 10.34
C VAL A 188 -13.69 13.56 8.99
N THR A 189 -13.03 14.71 8.87
CA THR A 189 -13.01 15.52 7.65
C THR A 189 -11.69 15.47 6.89
N THR A 190 -10.64 14.92 7.51
CA THR A 190 -9.29 14.88 6.93
C THR A 190 -8.62 13.54 7.21
N ASN A 191 -7.72 13.15 6.31
CA ASN A 191 -6.96 11.92 6.44
C ASN A 191 -5.50 12.23 6.84
N PRO A 192 -5.11 12.00 8.09
CA PRO A 192 -3.75 12.29 8.56
C PRO A 192 -2.68 11.40 7.89
N ALA A 193 -3.06 10.22 7.40
CA ALA A 193 -2.12 9.31 6.73
C ALA A 193 -1.69 9.79 5.33
N THR A 194 -2.25 10.89 4.82
CA THR A 194 -1.81 11.49 3.55
C THR A 194 -0.65 12.47 3.70
N LYS A 195 -0.42 12.98 4.92
CA LYS A 195 0.53 14.05 5.22
C LYS A 195 1.84 13.57 5.84
N ILE A 196 2.16 12.29 5.71
CA ILE A 196 3.37 11.69 6.24
C ILE A 196 4.52 11.71 5.24
N SER A 197 5.72 11.92 5.75
CA SER A 197 6.96 11.90 4.96
C SER A 197 7.63 10.53 5.05
N LEU A 198 8.04 10.02 3.91
CA LEU A 198 8.85 8.80 3.79
C LEU A 198 10.15 9.14 3.06
N PRO A 199 11.30 8.57 3.46
CA PRO A 199 12.51 8.68 2.68
C PRO A 199 12.28 8.19 1.25
N ALA A 200 12.89 8.85 0.28
CA ALA A 200 12.94 8.31 -1.08
C ALA A 200 13.66 6.96 -1.05
N PHE A 201 13.10 5.96 -1.69
CA PHE A 201 13.73 4.65 -1.81
C PHE A 201 13.43 4.04 -3.17
N ASP A 202 14.44 3.40 -3.73
CA ASP A 202 14.27 2.61 -4.94
C ASP A 202 14.10 1.13 -4.54
N ASN A 203 12.97 0.56 -4.94
CA ASN A 203 12.68 -0.87 -4.79
C ASN A 203 12.99 -1.67 -6.06
N THR A 204 13.58 -1.03 -7.07
CA THR A 204 13.95 -1.72 -8.28
C THR A 204 15.09 -2.68 -7.94
N MET A 205 14.81 -3.96 -7.93
CA MET A 205 15.84 -4.98 -7.87
C MET A 205 16.11 -5.45 -9.29
N ASP A 206 17.22 -5.02 -9.83
CA ASP A 206 17.75 -5.56 -11.07
C ASP A 206 18.39 -6.91 -10.76
N PHE A 207 17.78 -7.96 -11.27
CA PHE A 207 18.34 -9.29 -11.22
C PHE A 207 18.66 -9.74 -12.66
N ASN A 208 19.93 -9.92 -12.93
CA ASN A 208 20.42 -10.42 -14.20
C ASN A 208 21.34 -11.63 -13.96
N LEU A 209 21.28 -12.58 -14.86
CA LEU A 209 22.24 -13.68 -15.00
C LEU A 209 22.94 -13.55 -16.34
N THR A 210 24.19 -13.99 -16.40
CA THR A 210 24.87 -14.19 -17.68
C THR A 210 24.13 -15.24 -18.51
N ASP A 211 24.33 -15.25 -19.81
CA ASP A 211 23.71 -16.22 -20.71
C ASP A 211 24.08 -17.66 -20.34
N GLU A 212 25.31 -17.87 -19.90
CA GLU A 212 25.79 -19.15 -19.39
C GLU A 212 24.98 -19.56 -18.14
N LYS A 213 24.87 -18.70 -17.15
CA LYS A 213 24.10 -18.99 -15.93
C LYS A 213 22.60 -19.18 -16.17
N ARG A 214 22.03 -18.54 -17.21
CA ARG A 214 20.65 -18.81 -17.64
C ARG A 214 20.51 -20.21 -18.23
N LYS A 215 21.49 -20.65 -19.03
CA LYS A 215 21.55 -22.03 -19.58
C LYS A 215 21.73 -23.04 -18.45
N ASP A 216 22.63 -22.78 -17.49
CA ASP A 216 22.82 -23.64 -16.32
C ASP A 216 21.51 -23.80 -15.53
N LEU A 217 20.77 -22.69 -15.28
CA LEU A 217 19.48 -22.74 -14.61
C LEU A 217 18.46 -23.58 -15.38
N TYR A 218 18.36 -23.36 -16.68
CA TYR A 218 17.43 -24.11 -17.52
C TYR A 218 17.77 -25.61 -17.53
N ASN A 219 19.04 -25.98 -17.70
CA ASN A 219 19.50 -27.34 -17.65
C ASN A 219 19.26 -28.01 -16.28
N ALA A 220 19.48 -27.27 -15.19
CA ALA A 220 19.19 -27.76 -13.84
C ALA A 220 17.70 -28.02 -13.63
N ILE A 221 16.81 -27.16 -14.22
CA ILE A 221 15.37 -27.37 -14.20
C ILE A 221 14.99 -28.63 -15.00
N LEU A 222 15.50 -28.77 -16.24
CA LEU A 222 15.20 -29.92 -17.11
C LEU A 222 15.60 -31.23 -16.50
N ASN A 223 16.73 -31.26 -15.79
CA ASN A 223 17.29 -32.47 -15.17
C ASN A 223 16.86 -32.65 -13.70
N TYR A 224 15.87 -31.85 -13.22
CA TYR A 224 15.41 -31.98 -11.85
C TYR A 224 14.64 -33.30 -11.65
N GLU A 225 15.02 -34.05 -10.62
CA GLU A 225 14.58 -35.44 -10.39
C GLU A 225 13.06 -35.61 -10.13
N ILE A 226 12.40 -34.58 -9.57
CA ILE A 226 11.00 -34.68 -9.19
C ILE A 226 10.14 -33.91 -10.19
N GLU A 227 9.46 -34.65 -11.06
CA GLU A 227 8.72 -34.14 -12.21
C GLU A 227 7.73 -32.97 -11.86
N LYS A 228 6.95 -33.12 -10.79
CA LYS A 228 5.98 -32.07 -10.41
C LYS A 228 6.66 -30.72 -10.12
N TYR A 229 7.84 -30.71 -9.51
CA TYR A 229 8.58 -29.48 -9.23
C TYR A 229 9.31 -28.97 -10.47
N LYS A 230 9.82 -29.88 -11.33
CA LYS A 230 10.34 -29.54 -12.66
C LYS A 230 9.29 -28.74 -13.45
N GLY A 231 8.06 -29.26 -13.54
CA GLY A 231 6.98 -28.58 -14.26
C GLY A 231 6.67 -27.20 -13.71
N ILE A 232 6.54 -27.06 -12.38
CA ILE A 232 6.33 -25.74 -11.76
C ILE A 232 7.47 -24.78 -12.14
N MET A 233 8.74 -25.24 -12.07
CA MET A 233 9.92 -24.43 -12.41
C MET A 233 9.93 -24.02 -13.88
N LEU A 234 9.50 -24.88 -14.81
CA LEU A 234 9.37 -24.55 -16.22
C LEU A 234 8.35 -23.42 -16.44
N PHE A 235 7.16 -23.49 -15.83
CA PHE A 235 6.18 -22.41 -15.91
C PHE A 235 6.72 -21.10 -15.35
N LEU A 236 7.49 -21.15 -14.25
CA LEU A 236 8.14 -19.97 -13.67
C LEU A 236 9.23 -19.41 -14.59
N TYR A 237 10.03 -20.28 -15.20
CA TYR A 237 11.09 -19.88 -16.13
C TYR A 237 10.53 -19.13 -17.34
N PHE A 238 9.36 -19.56 -17.83
CA PHE A 238 8.61 -18.89 -18.89
C PHE A 238 7.66 -17.78 -18.38
N GLY A 239 7.94 -17.24 -17.21
CA GLY A 239 7.38 -15.98 -16.73
C GLY A 239 6.07 -16.09 -15.96
N ARG A 240 5.59 -17.26 -15.57
CA ARG A 240 4.41 -17.37 -14.71
C ARG A 240 4.72 -16.96 -13.28
N ARG A 241 3.69 -16.44 -12.56
CA ARG A 241 3.82 -16.19 -11.12
C ARG A 241 3.71 -17.51 -10.36
N LEU A 242 4.34 -17.60 -9.18
CA LEU A 242 4.33 -18.84 -8.42
C LEU A 242 2.92 -19.39 -8.20
N ASN A 243 1.99 -18.59 -7.69
CA ASN A 243 0.62 -19.05 -7.48
C ASN A 243 -0.09 -19.46 -8.77
N GLU A 244 0.21 -18.82 -9.90
CA GLU A 244 -0.33 -19.18 -11.21
C GLU A 244 0.13 -20.60 -11.61
N ALA A 245 1.41 -20.90 -11.43
CA ALA A 245 1.95 -22.22 -11.71
C ALA A 245 1.42 -23.27 -10.72
N LEU A 246 1.42 -22.98 -9.41
CA LEU A 246 0.97 -23.92 -8.38
C LEU A 246 -0.51 -24.31 -8.51
N THR A 247 -1.36 -23.39 -8.97
CA THR A 247 -2.81 -23.60 -9.05
C THR A 247 -3.32 -23.89 -10.46
N LEU A 248 -2.41 -24.18 -11.39
CA LEU A 248 -2.78 -24.53 -12.76
C LEU A 248 -3.54 -25.87 -12.77
N ARG A 249 -4.57 -25.93 -13.60
CA ARG A 249 -5.47 -27.09 -13.67
C ARG A 249 -5.50 -27.65 -15.09
N TRP A 250 -5.73 -28.96 -15.21
CA TRP A 250 -5.79 -29.66 -16.49
C TRP A 250 -6.88 -29.11 -17.40
N GLU A 251 -8.06 -28.79 -16.88
CA GLU A 251 -9.16 -28.20 -17.63
C GLU A 251 -8.87 -26.80 -18.19
N ASN A 252 -7.74 -26.23 -17.79
CA ASN A 252 -7.28 -24.93 -18.30
C ASN A 252 -6.28 -25.05 -19.45
N ILE A 253 -5.89 -26.26 -19.83
CA ILE A 253 -4.95 -26.52 -20.93
C ILE A 253 -5.75 -26.89 -22.18
N ASP A 254 -5.46 -26.23 -23.29
CA ASP A 254 -5.99 -26.55 -24.61
C ASP A 254 -4.82 -26.97 -25.51
N PHE A 255 -4.66 -28.27 -25.70
CA PHE A 255 -3.58 -28.83 -26.51
C PHE A 255 -3.83 -28.60 -28.02
N ASP A 256 -5.09 -28.53 -28.44
CA ASP A 256 -5.45 -28.34 -29.86
C ASP A 256 -5.14 -26.90 -30.30
N GLN A 257 -5.52 -25.93 -29.48
CA GLN A 257 -5.25 -24.50 -29.72
C GLN A 257 -3.84 -24.07 -29.25
N LYS A 258 -3.09 -24.96 -28.62
CA LYS A 258 -1.77 -24.69 -28.00
C LYS A 258 -1.81 -23.46 -27.09
N THR A 259 -2.80 -23.41 -26.21
CA THR A 259 -2.99 -22.34 -25.24
C THR A 259 -3.29 -22.89 -23.85
N TYR A 260 -3.06 -22.08 -22.83
CA TYR A 260 -3.59 -22.31 -21.49
C TYR A 260 -4.04 -21.02 -20.85
N TYR A 261 -4.94 -21.12 -19.88
CA TYR A 261 -5.44 -19.93 -19.24
C TYR A 261 -5.35 -20.01 -17.72
N ILE A 262 -5.24 -18.83 -17.10
CA ILE A 262 -5.21 -18.64 -15.65
C ILE A 262 -6.41 -17.80 -15.25
N VAL A 263 -7.17 -18.30 -14.28
CA VAL A 263 -8.30 -17.57 -13.70
C VAL A 263 -7.77 -16.69 -12.56
N VAL A 264 -7.89 -15.38 -12.70
CA VAL A 264 -7.53 -14.44 -11.63
C VAL A 264 -8.67 -14.40 -10.61
N GLN A 265 -8.54 -15.18 -9.55
CA GLN A 265 -9.59 -15.40 -8.53
C GLN A 265 -10.08 -14.10 -7.86
N TYR A 266 -9.24 -13.07 -7.78
CA TYR A 266 -9.51 -11.85 -7.02
C TYR A 266 -9.69 -10.59 -7.88
N SER A 267 -9.78 -10.73 -9.20
CA SER A 267 -10.17 -9.59 -10.04
C SER A 267 -11.69 -9.43 -10.02
N LYS A 268 -12.18 -8.20 -9.86
CA LYS A 268 -13.63 -7.87 -9.93
C LYS A 268 -14.33 -8.49 -11.13
N ASN A 269 -13.61 -8.77 -12.22
CA ASN A 269 -14.13 -9.28 -13.47
C ASN A 269 -13.75 -10.75 -13.73
N ARG A 270 -13.08 -11.46 -12.79
CA ARG A 270 -12.55 -12.83 -12.99
C ARG A 270 -11.96 -13.03 -14.38
N LYS A 271 -11.15 -12.06 -14.83
CA LYS A 271 -10.62 -12.07 -16.19
C LYS A 271 -9.75 -13.30 -16.40
N ARG A 272 -10.13 -14.10 -17.36
CA ARG A 272 -9.33 -15.17 -17.94
C ARG A 272 -8.13 -14.52 -18.63
N GLN A 273 -6.92 -14.93 -18.28
CA GLN A 273 -5.69 -14.57 -18.96
C GLN A 273 -5.20 -15.79 -19.72
N GLU A 274 -5.09 -15.65 -21.02
CA GLU A 274 -4.69 -16.71 -21.93
C GLU A 274 -3.23 -16.54 -22.33
N TYR A 275 -2.55 -17.68 -22.48
CA TYR A 275 -1.12 -17.75 -22.76
C TYR A 275 -0.82 -18.85 -23.77
N PRO A 276 0.20 -18.69 -24.62
CA PRO A 276 0.62 -19.75 -25.53
C PRO A 276 1.22 -20.93 -24.73
N LEU A 277 0.80 -22.14 -25.08
CA LEU A 277 1.41 -23.38 -24.64
C LEU A 277 2.58 -23.69 -25.58
N ILE A 278 3.75 -23.15 -25.24
CA ILE A 278 4.98 -23.33 -26.04
C ILE A 278 5.50 -24.75 -25.95
N GLU A 279 6.25 -25.16 -26.95
CA GLU A 279 6.74 -26.54 -27.11
C GLU A 279 7.36 -27.14 -25.84
N PRO A 280 8.27 -26.49 -25.09
CA PRO A 280 8.84 -27.09 -23.87
C PRO A 280 7.82 -27.36 -22.76
N LEU A 281 6.75 -26.57 -22.68
CA LEU A 281 5.67 -26.77 -21.70
C LEU A 281 4.70 -27.85 -22.19
N GLU A 282 4.40 -27.87 -23.47
CA GLU A 282 3.54 -28.87 -24.09
C GLU A 282 4.15 -30.27 -23.96
N ALA A 283 5.42 -30.44 -24.37
CA ALA A 283 6.15 -31.70 -24.27
C ALA A 283 6.22 -32.19 -22.80
N PHE A 284 6.57 -31.29 -21.87
CA PHE A 284 6.57 -31.63 -20.45
C PHE A 284 5.19 -32.13 -19.98
N LEU A 285 4.09 -31.45 -20.32
CA LEU A 285 2.76 -31.84 -19.87
C LEU A 285 2.30 -33.18 -20.45
N ILE A 286 2.65 -33.47 -21.70
CA ILE A 286 2.38 -34.76 -22.35
C ILE A 286 3.12 -35.88 -21.62
N ASP A 287 4.41 -35.72 -21.37
CA ASP A 287 5.25 -36.71 -20.67
C ASP A 287 4.85 -36.91 -19.20
N TYR A 288 4.41 -35.82 -18.53
CA TYR A 288 3.95 -35.87 -17.15
C TYR A 288 2.63 -36.63 -16.98
N GLY A 289 1.89 -36.79 -18.06
CA GLY A 289 0.61 -37.53 -18.12
C GLY A 289 -0.61 -36.64 -17.99
N THR A 290 -1.33 -36.52 -19.12
CA THR A 290 -2.52 -35.66 -19.23
C THR A 290 -3.71 -36.23 -18.47
N ARG A 291 -4.52 -35.33 -17.88
CA ARG A 291 -5.80 -35.66 -17.22
C ARG A 291 -6.87 -34.67 -17.68
N LYS A 292 -8.13 -35.06 -17.49
CA LYS A 292 -9.26 -34.21 -17.90
C LYS A 292 -9.53 -33.06 -16.93
N TYR A 293 -9.33 -33.29 -15.64
CA TYR A 293 -9.65 -32.33 -14.56
C TYR A 293 -8.65 -32.41 -13.41
N GLY A 294 -8.62 -31.38 -12.59
CA GLY A 294 -7.84 -31.33 -11.35
C GLY A 294 -6.59 -30.48 -11.47
N PHE A 295 -5.89 -30.30 -10.35
CA PHE A 295 -4.62 -29.57 -10.35
C PHE A 295 -3.55 -30.37 -11.08
N ILE A 296 -2.72 -29.70 -11.89
CA ILE A 296 -1.60 -30.35 -12.57
C ILE A 296 -0.56 -30.80 -11.55
N PHE A 297 -0.25 -29.94 -10.60
CA PHE A 297 0.78 -30.20 -9.58
C PHE A 297 0.13 -30.45 -8.22
N GLU A 298 -0.33 -31.68 -8.04
CA GLU A 298 -1.01 -32.09 -6.81
C GLU A 298 -0.08 -32.10 -5.60
N GLY A 299 -0.58 -31.62 -4.46
CA GLY A 299 0.11 -31.71 -3.18
C GLY A 299 -0.12 -33.07 -2.50
N GLU A 300 0.74 -33.44 -1.54
CA GLU A 300 0.57 -34.70 -0.79
C GLU A 300 -0.56 -34.64 0.24
N LYS A 301 -0.71 -33.49 0.90
CA LYS A 301 -1.72 -33.23 1.97
C LYS A 301 -2.63 -32.07 1.64
N THR A 302 -2.45 -31.47 0.49
CA THR A 302 -3.17 -30.28 0.03
C THR A 302 -3.60 -30.50 -1.42
N PRO A 303 -4.65 -29.84 -1.92
CA PRO A 303 -5.11 -30.02 -3.28
C PRO A 303 -4.03 -29.77 -4.34
N HIS A 304 -3.10 -28.87 -4.09
CA HIS A 304 -1.94 -28.58 -4.95
C HIS A 304 -0.69 -28.35 -4.11
N VAL A 305 0.48 -28.35 -4.73
CA VAL A 305 1.77 -28.03 -4.09
C VAL A 305 1.68 -26.65 -3.42
N THR A 306 2.13 -26.54 -2.17
CA THR A 306 2.16 -25.28 -1.44
C THR A 306 3.42 -24.47 -1.75
N ASP A 307 3.35 -23.14 -1.53
CA ASP A 307 4.48 -22.22 -1.64
C ASP A 307 5.66 -22.68 -0.75
N ASP A 308 5.38 -23.05 0.50
CA ASP A 308 6.42 -23.45 1.46
C ASP A 308 7.14 -24.73 1.01
N THR A 309 6.40 -25.73 0.55
CA THR A 309 6.99 -26.98 0.02
C THR A 309 7.85 -26.69 -1.20
N PHE A 310 7.35 -25.90 -2.15
CA PHE A 310 8.08 -25.58 -3.37
C PHE A 310 9.39 -24.82 -3.13
N ARG A 311 9.44 -23.91 -2.14
CA ARG A 311 10.64 -23.11 -1.83
C ARG A 311 11.87 -23.97 -1.49
N GLY A 312 11.67 -25.13 -0.87
CA GLY A 312 12.76 -26.08 -0.62
C GLY A 312 13.39 -26.61 -1.92
N HIS A 313 12.55 -26.98 -2.88
CA HIS A 313 12.98 -27.48 -4.19
C HIS A 313 13.58 -26.37 -5.06
N TRP A 314 13.05 -25.15 -4.99
CA TRP A 314 13.65 -24.00 -5.65
C TRP A 314 15.09 -23.74 -5.20
N LYS A 315 15.37 -23.82 -3.90
CA LYS A 315 16.73 -23.68 -3.38
C LYS A 315 17.68 -24.78 -3.90
N LYS A 316 17.19 -26.02 -4.02
CA LYS A 316 17.99 -27.14 -4.55
C LYS A 316 18.37 -26.91 -6.02
N VAL A 317 17.41 -26.49 -6.86
CA VAL A 317 17.72 -26.25 -8.28
C VAL A 317 18.70 -25.10 -8.48
N LEU A 318 18.62 -24.04 -7.67
CA LEU A 318 19.62 -22.96 -7.70
C LEU A 318 21.04 -23.47 -7.35
N GLN A 319 21.15 -24.36 -6.36
CA GLN A 319 22.43 -24.98 -6.01
C GLN A 319 22.97 -25.82 -7.16
N LEU A 320 22.15 -26.65 -7.83
CA LEU A 320 22.53 -27.46 -9.00
C LEU A 320 22.98 -26.58 -10.16
N ALA A 321 22.37 -25.41 -10.35
CA ALA A 321 22.75 -24.42 -11.37
C ALA A 321 23.97 -23.57 -10.97
N GLY A 322 24.53 -23.75 -9.77
CA GLY A 322 25.62 -22.90 -9.27
C GLY A 322 25.26 -21.44 -9.15
N ILE A 323 24.00 -21.14 -8.82
CA ILE A 323 23.48 -19.78 -8.66
C ILE A 323 23.41 -19.42 -7.16
N ASP A 324 23.87 -18.22 -6.80
CA ASP A 324 23.81 -17.71 -5.43
C ASP A 324 22.37 -17.76 -4.89
N LYS A 325 22.25 -18.12 -3.60
CA LYS A 325 20.98 -18.27 -2.86
C LYS A 325 20.09 -17.02 -2.83
N LYS A 326 20.60 -15.87 -3.29
CA LYS A 326 19.84 -14.59 -3.32
C LYS A 326 18.78 -14.53 -4.40
N MET A 327 18.77 -15.43 -5.41
CA MET A 327 17.75 -15.46 -6.43
C MET A 327 16.40 -15.91 -5.86
N ARG A 328 15.43 -15.01 -5.86
CA ARG A 328 14.05 -15.30 -5.43
C ARG A 328 13.28 -15.94 -6.59
N ILE A 329 12.23 -16.68 -6.29
CA ILE A 329 11.36 -17.30 -7.30
C ILE A 329 10.84 -16.26 -8.31
N HIS A 330 10.48 -15.06 -7.84
CA HIS A 330 9.95 -14.00 -8.72
C HIS A 330 11.03 -13.37 -9.62
N ASP A 331 12.30 -13.58 -9.31
CA ASP A 331 13.40 -13.06 -10.12
C ASP A 331 13.55 -13.79 -11.46
N THR A 332 13.00 -15.02 -11.62
CA THR A 332 12.87 -15.69 -12.92
C THR A 332 12.09 -14.84 -13.92
N ARG A 333 10.99 -14.25 -13.46
CA ARG A 333 10.16 -13.37 -14.28
C ARG A 333 10.84 -12.03 -14.59
N HIS A 334 11.65 -11.50 -13.64
CA HIS A 334 12.49 -10.34 -13.89
C HIS A 334 13.60 -10.65 -14.92
N LEU A 335 14.21 -11.81 -14.79
CA LEU A 335 15.23 -12.30 -15.73
C LEU A 335 14.67 -12.39 -17.16
N LEU A 336 13.52 -13.03 -17.34
CA LEU A 336 12.85 -13.10 -18.64
C LEU A 336 12.54 -11.69 -19.19
N GLY A 337 11.98 -10.80 -18.36
CA GLY A 337 11.64 -9.45 -18.77
C GLY A 337 12.85 -8.64 -19.22
N ASN A 338 13.93 -8.67 -18.45
CA ASN A 338 15.18 -8.00 -18.80
C ASN A 338 15.79 -8.58 -20.08
N THR A 339 15.78 -9.92 -20.23
CA THR A 339 16.28 -10.58 -21.44
C THR A 339 15.51 -10.18 -22.68
N MET A 340 14.17 -10.20 -22.64
CA MET A 340 13.35 -9.83 -23.79
C MET A 340 13.55 -8.35 -24.19
N VAL A 341 13.61 -7.45 -23.22
CA VAL A 341 13.88 -6.03 -23.48
C VAL A 341 15.29 -5.84 -24.06
N ASN A 342 16.30 -6.57 -23.56
CA ASN A 342 17.66 -6.53 -24.10
C ASN A 342 17.74 -7.05 -25.55
N GLN A 343 16.89 -8.02 -25.90
CA GLN A 343 16.73 -8.51 -27.27
C GLN A 343 15.95 -7.57 -28.18
N GLY A 344 15.35 -6.50 -27.63
CA GLY A 344 14.66 -5.47 -28.36
C GLY A 344 13.17 -5.64 -28.48
N GLU A 345 12.61 -6.55 -27.70
CA GLU A 345 11.17 -6.73 -27.67
C GLU A 345 10.45 -5.52 -27.06
N THR A 346 9.24 -5.26 -27.54
CA THR A 346 8.45 -4.11 -27.08
C THR A 346 7.86 -4.36 -25.68
N LEU A 347 7.63 -3.28 -24.94
CA LEU A 347 6.98 -3.38 -23.64
C LEU A 347 5.53 -3.90 -23.72
N GLU A 348 4.88 -3.68 -24.85
CA GLU A 348 3.54 -4.19 -25.18
C GLU A 348 3.56 -5.72 -25.33
N ALA A 349 4.53 -6.26 -26.10
CA ALA A 349 4.73 -7.69 -26.25
C ALA A 349 5.03 -8.34 -24.89
N LEU A 350 5.97 -7.77 -24.14
CA LEU A 350 6.30 -8.24 -22.81
C LEU A 350 5.11 -8.17 -21.83
N SER A 351 4.28 -7.13 -21.93
CA SER A 351 3.05 -6.99 -21.13
C SER A 351 2.07 -8.13 -21.38
N LYS A 352 1.93 -8.56 -22.65
CA LYS A 352 1.11 -9.72 -23.03
C LYS A 352 1.69 -11.02 -22.50
N VAL A 353 3.00 -11.26 -22.67
CA VAL A 353 3.70 -12.45 -22.11
C VAL A 353 3.49 -12.56 -20.62
N PHE A 354 3.50 -11.45 -19.90
CA PHE A 354 3.31 -11.44 -18.46
C PHE A 354 1.84 -11.36 -18.01
N GLY A 355 0.89 -11.10 -18.90
CA GLY A 355 -0.51 -10.88 -18.54
C GLY A 355 -0.66 -9.68 -17.58
N HIS A 356 0.04 -8.58 -17.86
CA HIS A 356 -0.15 -7.34 -17.12
C HIS A 356 -1.42 -6.64 -17.59
N SER A 357 -2.22 -6.14 -16.65
CA SER A 357 -3.43 -5.36 -16.96
C SER A 357 -3.10 -3.99 -17.58
N SER A 358 -1.84 -3.53 -17.44
CA SER A 358 -1.36 -2.25 -17.96
C SER A 358 0.13 -2.34 -18.29
N VAL A 359 0.53 -1.75 -19.42
CA VAL A 359 1.94 -1.60 -19.82
C VAL A 359 2.74 -0.78 -18.78
N ALA A 360 2.07 0.07 -18.00
CA ALA A 360 2.72 0.82 -16.91
C ALA A 360 3.44 -0.07 -15.90
N VAL A 361 2.94 -1.28 -15.65
CA VAL A 361 3.61 -2.28 -14.78
C VAL A 361 4.89 -2.79 -15.42
N THR A 362 4.93 -2.86 -16.75
CA THR A 362 6.06 -3.36 -17.54
C THR A 362 7.15 -2.30 -17.72
N LYS A 363 6.85 -1.00 -17.54
CA LYS A 363 7.83 0.11 -17.62
C LYS A 363 9.03 -0.05 -16.69
N ARG A 364 8.93 -0.86 -15.66
CA ARG A 364 10.06 -1.18 -14.77
C ARG A 364 11.25 -1.80 -15.51
N TYR A 365 10.99 -2.56 -16.57
CA TYR A 365 12.04 -3.18 -17.40
C TYR A 365 12.67 -2.19 -18.40
N ALA A 366 12.04 -1.07 -18.68
CA ALA A 366 12.57 -0.04 -19.57
C ALA A 366 13.76 0.74 -18.98
N LYS A 367 13.90 0.73 -17.62
CA LYS A 367 14.93 1.51 -16.94
C LYS A 367 16.33 0.88 -16.97
N THR A 368 16.44 -0.39 -17.33
CA THR A 368 17.66 -1.18 -17.20
C THR A 368 18.54 -1.19 -18.46
N ASN A 369 18.23 -0.42 -19.50
CA ASN A 369 18.73 -0.78 -20.83
C ASN A 369 19.72 0.18 -21.45
N LEU A 370 20.94 0.26 -20.87
CA LEU A 370 22.13 0.80 -21.55
C LEU A 370 22.44 -0.01 -22.83
N ALA A 371 22.23 -1.34 -22.83
CA ALA A 371 22.48 -2.20 -23.97
C ALA A 371 21.52 -1.90 -25.16
N THR A 372 20.28 -1.51 -24.89
CA THR A 372 19.38 -1.07 -25.98
C THR A 372 19.79 0.30 -26.51
N ALA A 373 20.22 1.22 -25.64
CA ALA A 373 20.73 2.52 -26.09
C ALA A 373 21.97 2.32 -26.97
N ASP A 374 22.90 1.46 -26.55
CA ASP A 374 24.10 1.13 -27.30
C ASP A 374 23.76 0.51 -28.66
N ARG A 375 22.85 -0.47 -28.69
CA ARG A 375 22.38 -1.08 -29.95
C ARG A 375 21.67 -0.09 -30.89
N VAL A 376 20.84 0.82 -30.35
CA VAL A 376 20.15 1.84 -31.18
C VAL A 376 21.16 2.84 -31.74
N LEU A 377 22.14 3.24 -30.94
CA LEU A 377 23.23 4.12 -31.40
C LEU A 377 24.12 3.41 -32.42
N GLY A 378 24.42 2.13 -32.23
CA GLY A 378 25.16 1.29 -33.18
C GLY A 378 24.45 1.22 -34.54
N LYS A 379 23.16 0.90 -34.57
CA LYS A 379 22.37 0.91 -35.82
C LYS A 379 22.38 2.27 -36.52
N TYR A 380 22.32 3.38 -35.79
CA TYR A 380 22.41 4.72 -36.37
C TYR A 380 23.78 4.98 -37.00
N MET A 381 24.83 4.37 -36.51
CA MET A 381 26.17 4.47 -37.10
C MET A 381 26.35 3.59 -38.35
N ASP A 382 25.66 2.44 -38.41
CA ASP A 382 25.75 1.49 -39.52
C ASP A 382 24.91 1.96 -40.76
N GLU A 383 23.99 2.92 -40.58
CA GLU A 383 23.18 3.53 -41.65
C GLU A 383 23.90 4.69 -42.36
N LYS A 384 25.17 4.98 -42.04
CA LYS A 384 26.04 5.95 -42.75
C LYS A 384 27.10 5.27 -43.57
#